data_71806a7923f0bad8b2b58a226db1fb0c
#
_entry.id   71806a7923f0bad8b2b58a226db1fb0c
#
_cell.length_a   1.000
_cell.length_b   1.000
_cell.length_c   1.000
_cell.angle_alpha   90.00
_cell.angle_beta   90.00
_cell.angle_gamma   90.00
#
_symmetry.space_group_name_H-M   'P 1'
#
loop_
_entity.id
_entity.type
_entity.pdbx_description
1 polymer ?
#
loop_
_entity_poly.entity_id
_entity_poly.type
_entity_poly.pdbx_seq_one_letter_code
_entity_poly.pdbx_strand_id
1 'polypeptide(L)' 'MKEPDSIVFVIDDDRMIREGLQSLIKSVGLRVELFASAQDFLAAKRPDAPA' A
#
# COMPACT_ATOMS: atom_id res chain seq x y z
N MET A 1 -8.67 16.37 10.89
CA MET A 1 -8.33 16.42 10.28
C MET A 1 -7.89 15.64 9.61
N LYS A 2 -7.68 15.46 9.10
CA LYS A 2 -7.34 14.77 8.52
C LYS A 2 -6.20 14.77 7.99
N GLU A 3 -5.53 13.88 7.87
CA GLU A 3 -4.32 13.78 7.30
C GLU A 3 -4.46 13.44 5.90
N PRO A 4 -4.41 14.37 5.00
CA PRO A 4 -4.60 14.11 3.59
C PRO A 4 -3.54 13.18 3.03
N ASP A 5 -2.44 13.05 3.72
CA ASP A 5 -1.37 12.22 3.20
C ASP A 5 -1.32 10.85 3.83
N SER A 6 -2.36 10.48 4.54
CA SER A 6 -2.37 9.16 5.13
C SER A 6 -2.46 8.10 4.06
N ILE A 7 -1.58 7.13 4.12
CA ILE A 7 -1.53 6.04 3.16
C ILE A 7 -1.49 4.73 3.90
N VAL A 8 -2.29 3.79 3.46
CA VAL A 8 -2.29 2.45 4.02
C VAL A 8 -1.50 1.56 3.07
N PHE A 9 -0.55 0.82 3.61
CA PHE A 9 0.24 -0.10 2.80
C PHE A 9 -0.26 -1.51 3.06
N VAL A 10 -0.57 -2.21 1.99
CA VAL A 10 -1.05 -3.58 2.08
C VAL A 10 -0.02 -4.48 1.41
N ILE A 11 0.50 -5.42 2.17
CA ILE A 11 1.48 -6.37 1.65
C ILE A 11 0.87 -7.74 1.76
N ASP A 12 0.54 -8.33 0.63
CA ASP A 12 -0.10 -9.64 0.60
C ASP A 12 0.13 -10.25 -0.77
N ASP A 13 0.51 -11.51 -0.79
CA ASP A 13 0.78 -12.16 -2.06
C ASP A 13 -0.49 -12.64 -2.75
N ASP A 14 -1.64 -12.49 -2.12
CA ASP A 14 -2.89 -12.88 -2.73
C ASP A 14 -3.53 -11.69 -3.41
N ARG A 15 -3.62 -11.76 -4.72
CA ARG A 15 -4.14 -10.64 -5.49
C ARG A 15 -5.58 -10.31 -5.13
N MET A 16 -6.40 -11.33 -4.90
CA MET A 16 -7.81 -11.07 -4.59
C MET A 16 -7.95 -10.36 -3.27
N ILE A 17 -7.13 -10.74 -2.31
CA ILE A 17 -7.17 -10.08 -1.02
C ILE A 17 -6.70 -8.64 -1.14
N ARG A 18 -5.65 -8.41 -1.93
CA ARG A 18 -5.20 -7.04 -2.12
C ARG A 18 -6.30 -6.18 -2.73
N GLU A 19 -6.97 -6.70 -3.74
CA GLU A 19 -8.02 -5.93 -4.41
C GLU A 19 -9.19 -5.65 -3.48
N GLY A 20 -9.55 -6.63 -2.67
CA GLY A 20 -10.63 -6.43 -1.71
C GLY A 20 -10.29 -5.38 -0.68
N LEU A 21 -9.09 -5.43 -0.16
CA LEU A 21 -8.67 -4.44 0.82
C LEU A 21 -8.57 -3.06 0.20
N GLN A 22 -8.07 -2.99 -1.02
CA GLN A 22 -7.99 -1.71 -1.70
C GLN A 22 -9.35 -1.05 -1.81
N SER A 23 -10.32 -1.84 -2.22
CA SER A 23 -11.67 -1.33 -2.39
C SER A 23 -12.23 -0.83 -1.07
N LEU A 24 -12.02 -1.61 -0.02
CA LEU A 24 -12.52 -1.25 1.29
C LEU A 24 -11.86 0.03 1.81
N ILE A 25 -10.55 0.10 1.69
CA ILE A 25 -9.82 1.24 2.21
C ILE A 25 -10.16 2.50 1.44
N LYS A 26 -10.31 2.39 0.14
CA LYS A 26 -10.69 3.56 -0.64
C LYS A 26 -12.08 4.04 -0.29
N SER A 27 -12.96 3.13 0.09
CA SER A 27 -14.33 3.51 0.39
C SER A 27 -14.40 4.38 1.64
N VAL A 28 -13.40 4.34 2.48
CA VAL A 28 -13.38 5.21 3.66
C VAL A 28 -12.53 6.45 3.42
N GLY A 29 -12.09 6.68 2.19
CA GLY A 29 -11.42 7.91 1.85
C GLY A 29 -9.92 7.92 2.07
N LEU A 30 -9.32 6.76 2.24
CA LEU A 30 -7.89 6.68 2.45
C LEU A 30 -7.17 6.27 1.18
N ARG A 31 -5.92 6.67 1.09
CA ARG A 31 -5.08 6.22 0.01
C ARG A 31 -4.49 4.87 0.36
N VAL A 32 -4.25 4.07 -0.65
CA VAL A 32 -3.75 2.73 -0.40
C VAL A 32 -2.71 2.38 -1.45
N GLU A 33 -1.66 1.71 -1.03
CA GLU A 33 -0.68 1.16 -1.94
C GLU A 33 -0.57 -0.32 -1.66
N LEU A 34 -0.50 -1.09 -2.73
CA LEU A 34 -0.50 -2.53 -2.64
C LEU A 34 0.84 -3.09 -3.08
N PHE A 35 1.30 -4.09 -2.35
CA PHE A 35 2.56 -4.75 -2.69
C PHE A 35 2.38 -6.24 -2.58
N ALA A 36 2.96 -6.96 -3.51
CA ALA A 36 2.84 -8.42 -3.52
C ALA A 36 3.75 -9.06 -2.48
N SER A 37 4.79 -8.37 -2.07
CA SER A 37 5.73 -8.93 -1.11
C SER A 37 6.39 -7.82 -0.32
N ALA A 38 6.99 -8.19 0.79
CA ALA A 38 7.73 -7.24 1.59
C ALA A 38 8.91 -6.68 0.80
N GLN A 39 9.49 -7.49 -0.06
CA GLN A 39 10.60 -7.01 -0.89
C GLN A 39 10.14 -5.92 -1.82
N ASP A 40 8.97 -6.09 -2.42
CA ASP A 40 8.43 -5.05 -3.27
C ASP A 40 8.18 -3.77 -2.50
N PHE A 41 7.66 -3.91 -1.29
CA PHE A 41 7.42 -2.76 -0.46
C PHE A 41 8.70 -2.02 -0.14
N LEU A 42 9.72 -2.74 0.26
CA LEU A 42 10.98 -2.12 0.64
C LEU A 42 11.63 -1.44 -0.56
N ALA A 43 11.56 -2.06 -1.71
CA ALA A 43 12.14 -1.47 -2.90
C ALA A 43 11.45 -0.15 -3.24
N ALA A 44 10.14 -0.11 -3.09
CA ALA A 44 9.39 1.09 -3.43
C ALA A 44 9.61 2.21 -2.41
N LYS A 45 9.85 1.84 -1.17
CA LYS A 45 9.96 2.83 -0.10
C LYS A 45 11.39 3.21 0.21
N ARG A 46 12.32 2.85 -0.63
CA ARG A 46 13.71 3.25 -0.42
C ARG A 46 14.18 4.05 -1.62
N PRO A 47 13.61 5.24 -1.77
CA PRO A 47 13.89 6.02 -2.98
C PRO A 47 15.35 6.44 -3.09
N ASP A 48 16.00 6.57 -1.96
CA ASP A 48 17.39 6.96 -1.99
C ASP A 48 18.30 5.78 -1.80
N ALA A 49 17.80 4.60 -1.99
CA ALA A 49 18.63 3.43 -1.83
C ALA A 49 19.80 3.55 -2.79
N PRO A 50 20.96 3.54 -2.28
CA PRO A 50 22.11 3.70 -3.14
C PRO A 50 22.32 2.49 -4.00
N ALA A 51 21.45 1.67 -3.89
CA ALA A 51 21.52 0.48 -4.70
C ALA A 51 22.65 -0.33 -4.23
#